data_08aabd73dec5fb5162721f1231fe0d9a
#
_entry.id   08aabd73dec5fb5162721f1231fe0d9a
#
_cell.length_a   1.000
_cell.length_b   1.000
_cell.length_c   1.000
_cell.angle_alpha   90.00
_cell.angle_beta   90.00
_cell.angle_gamma   90.00
#
_symmetry.space_group_name_H-M   'P 1'
#
loop_
_entity.id
_entity.type
_entity.pdbx_description
1 polymer ?
#
loop_
_entity_poly.entity_id
_entity_poly.type
_entity_poly.pdbx_seq_one_letter_code
_entity_poly.pdbx_strand_id
1 'polypeptide(L)'
;SSGFWLVSLLCVLCYSAIFPFQKYAVNMLQCNLTFTEVPADSFWGSQSVTYIQYVIMLFVAATAFLFNFMKQKAVKFFVLALSIAGLVTYCYMGYMRQSAESIFAVFPLLAVGITPVLGNYVDHKGKAASMLVLGSILLIACHLTFAFVLPEFKGNQVGGVIVAYLTILVLGASFSLVPASLWPSVPKLVDAKVIGSAYALIFWIQNIGLWLFPLLIGKVLNATNEGVTDATQLNYTAPLVMLACLGVAALFIGFVLKIVDKKKNLGLELPNIQE
;
A
#
# COMPACT_ATOMS: atom_id res chain seq x y z
N SER A 1 18.83 -20.03 6.72
CA SER A 1 18.97 -20.25 5.26
C SER A 1 19.17 -18.92 4.52
N SER A 2 19.77 -18.95 3.33
CA SER A 2 19.91 -17.73 2.52
C SER A 2 18.56 -17.14 2.11
N GLY A 3 17.57 -17.99 1.86
CA GLY A 3 16.20 -17.55 1.58
C GLY A 3 15.58 -16.73 2.72
N PHE A 4 15.83 -17.12 3.96
CA PHE A 4 15.36 -16.38 5.14
C PHE A 4 15.89 -14.93 5.17
N TRP A 5 17.19 -14.74 4.94
CA TRP A 5 17.78 -13.40 4.92
C TRP A 5 17.29 -12.55 3.75
N LEU A 6 17.06 -13.15 2.57
CA LEU A 6 16.47 -12.45 1.43
C LEU A 6 15.02 -12.01 1.71
N VAL A 7 14.21 -12.86 2.34
CA VAL A 7 12.85 -12.50 2.76
C VAL A 7 12.87 -11.43 3.84
N SER A 8 13.80 -11.50 4.81
CA SER A 8 13.96 -10.45 5.83
C SER A 8 14.34 -9.10 5.22
N LEU A 9 15.23 -9.11 4.22
CA LEU A 9 15.63 -7.90 3.50
C LEU A 9 14.49 -7.34 2.65
N LEU A 10 13.72 -8.18 1.98
CA LEU A 10 12.49 -7.77 1.28
C LEU A 10 11.49 -7.14 2.24
N CYS A 11 11.33 -7.72 3.43
CA CYS A 11 10.46 -7.17 4.47
C CYS A 11 10.85 -5.73 4.79
N VAL A 12 12.09 -5.48 5.19
CA VAL A 12 12.51 -4.12 5.57
C VAL A 12 12.41 -3.14 4.41
N LEU A 13 12.77 -3.54 3.18
CA LEU A 13 12.71 -2.66 2.01
C LEU A 13 11.27 -2.26 1.65
N CYS A 14 10.36 -3.25 1.53
CA CYS A 14 8.96 -2.98 1.18
C CYS A 14 8.24 -2.19 2.27
N TYR A 15 8.39 -2.59 3.54
CA TYR A 15 7.72 -1.90 4.64
C TYR A 15 8.28 -0.49 4.84
N SER A 16 9.60 -0.28 4.65
CA SER A 16 10.22 1.05 4.73
C SER A 16 9.87 1.98 3.57
N ALA A 17 9.44 1.44 2.44
CA ALA A 17 8.94 2.25 1.34
C ALA A 17 7.47 2.65 1.52
N ILE A 18 6.68 1.88 2.27
CA ILE A 18 5.23 2.08 2.41
C ILE A 18 4.87 2.83 3.70
N PHE A 19 5.29 2.35 4.87
CA PHE A 19 4.86 2.92 6.15
C PHE A 19 5.38 4.33 6.43
N PRO A 20 6.65 4.67 6.15
CA PRO A 20 7.12 6.04 6.27
C PRO A 20 6.37 7.01 5.33
N PHE A 21 6.02 6.57 4.11
CA PHE A 21 5.21 7.35 3.18
C PHE A 21 3.87 7.77 3.78
N GLN A 22 3.21 6.89 4.55
CA GLN A 22 1.90 7.17 5.15
C GLN A 22 1.91 8.44 6.03
N LYS A 23 3.02 8.75 6.70
CA LYS A 23 3.14 9.96 7.53
C LYS A 23 3.09 11.25 6.71
N TYR A 24 3.51 11.19 5.45
CA TYR A 24 3.65 12.35 4.58
C TYR A 24 2.60 12.39 3.46
N ALA A 25 1.86 11.30 3.27
CA ALA A 25 0.96 11.12 2.14
C ALA A 25 -0.11 12.21 2.04
N VAL A 26 -0.76 12.58 3.15
CA VAL A 26 -1.81 13.61 3.16
C VAL A 26 -1.21 14.96 2.77
N ASN A 27 -0.10 15.37 3.36
CA ASN A 27 0.54 16.64 3.01
C ASN A 27 1.07 16.62 1.57
N MET A 28 1.65 15.52 1.12
CA MET A 28 2.07 15.35 -0.28
C MET A 28 0.89 15.55 -1.24
N LEU A 29 -0.29 15.01 -0.93
CA LEU A 29 -1.49 15.22 -1.73
C LEU A 29 -1.92 16.69 -1.71
N GLN A 30 -1.88 17.36 -0.54
CA GLN A 30 -2.18 18.79 -0.41
C GLN A 30 -1.22 19.68 -1.20
N CYS A 31 0.06 19.29 -1.32
CA CYS A 31 1.04 20.03 -2.13
C CYS A 31 0.82 19.90 -3.65
N ASN A 32 0.23 18.79 -4.10
CA ASN A 32 0.07 18.48 -5.52
C ASN A 32 -1.35 18.69 -6.06
N LEU A 33 -2.36 18.73 -5.19
CA LEU A 33 -3.75 18.94 -5.54
C LEU A 33 -4.23 20.29 -5.01
N THR A 34 -5.01 21.00 -5.83
CA THR A 34 -5.57 22.29 -5.43
C THR A 34 -6.90 22.06 -4.72
N PHE A 35 -6.85 21.88 -3.40
CA PHE A 35 -8.05 21.80 -2.59
C PHE A 35 -8.65 23.20 -2.34
N THR A 36 -9.95 23.31 -2.55
CA THR A 36 -10.71 24.51 -2.21
C THR A 36 -11.31 24.32 -0.82
N GLU A 37 -11.37 25.40 -0.05
CA GLU A 37 -12.02 25.38 1.25
C GLU A 37 -13.53 25.12 1.08
N VAL A 38 -14.04 24.11 1.76
CA VAL A 38 -15.47 23.76 1.77
C VAL A 38 -16.10 24.36 3.03
N PRO A 39 -17.03 25.33 2.91
CA PRO A 39 -17.61 25.97 4.08
C PRO A 39 -18.28 24.99 5.02
N ALA A 40 -18.05 25.13 6.33
CA ALA A 40 -18.56 24.20 7.35
C ALA A 40 -20.08 24.17 7.45
N ASP A 41 -20.73 25.26 7.07
CA ASP A 41 -22.20 25.43 7.00
C ASP A 41 -22.81 24.86 5.71
N SER A 42 -21.97 24.49 4.72
CA SER A 42 -22.42 23.83 3.51
C SER A 42 -22.76 22.35 3.76
N PHE A 43 -23.56 21.75 2.87
CA PHE A 43 -23.89 20.34 2.94
C PHE A 43 -22.61 19.46 3.03
N TRP A 44 -21.64 19.68 2.12
CA TRP A 44 -20.42 18.87 2.05
C TRP A 44 -19.42 19.13 3.18
N GLY A 45 -19.42 20.34 3.76
CA GLY A 45 -18.58 20.70 4.90
C GLY A 45 -19.14 20.25 6.25
N SER A 46 -20.42 19.86 6.30
CA SER A 46 -21.10 19.53 7.54
C SER A 46 -20.55 18.29 8.22
N GLN A 47 -20.61 18.29 9.55
CA GLN A 47 -20.18 17.14 10.36
C GLN A 47 -21.03 15.89 10.11
N SER A 48 -22.30 16.06 9.77
CA SER A 48 -23.20 14.94 9.43
C SER A 48 -22.72 14.17 8.21
N VAL A 49 -22.26 14.87 7.16
CA VAL A 49 -21.71 14.24 5.95
C VAL A 49 -20.37 13.54 6.26
N THR A 50 -19.60 14.07 7.20
CA THR A 50 -18.38 13.37 7.71
C THR A 50 -18.74 12.01 8.32
N TYR A 51 -19.75 11.96 9.18
CA TYR A 51 -20.20 10.68 9.77
C TYR A 51 -20.75 9.72 8.71
N ILE A 52 -21.52 10.21 7.75
CA ILE A 52 -22.03 9.40 6.63
C ILE A 52 -20.84 8.79 5.85
N GLN A 53 -19.81 9.57 5.57
CA GLN A 53 -18.61 9.07 4.89
C GLN A 53 -17.88 7.97 5.69
N TYR A 54 -17.80 8.10 7.01
CA TYR A 54 -17.25 7.03 7.87
C TYR A 54 -18.11 5.78 7.86
N VAL A 55 -19.43 5.92 7.88
CA VAL A 55 -20.35 4.76 7.78
C VAL A 55 -20.19 4.05 6.43
N ILE A 56 -20.06 4.80 5.33
CA ILE A 56 -19.80 4.21 4.01
C ILE A 56 -18.43 3.51 3.98
N MET A 57 -17.40 4.08 4.59
CA MET A 57 -16.08 3.45 4.70
C MET A 57 -16.17 2.10 5.45
N LEU A 58 -16.86 2.07 6.59
CA LEU A 58 -17.09 0.84 7.36
C LEU A 58 -17.90 -0.18 6.57
N PHE A 59 -18.91 0.27 5.83
CA PHE A 59 -19.71 -0.60 4.95
C PHE A 59 -18.84 -1.22 3.85
N VAL A 60 -17.98 -0.44 3.18
CA VAL A 60 -17.06 -0.95 2.16
C VAL A 60 -16.07 -1.95 2.77
N ALA A 61 -15.50 -1.65 3.94
CA ALA A 61 -14.60 -2.57 4.64
C ALA A 61 -15.31 -3.88 5.00
N ALA A 62 -16.51 -3.81 5.54
CA ALA A 62 -17.31 -4.98 5.92
C ALA A 62 -17.68 -5.84 4.70
N THR A 63 -18.15 -5.23 3.60
CA THR A 63 -18.53 -5.96 2.39
C THR A 63 -17.31 -6.56 1.68
N ALA A 64 -16.19 -5.85 1.63
CA ALA A 64 -14.93 -6.36 1.09
C ALA A 64 -14.39 -7.54 1.91
N PHE A 65 -14.51 -7.49 3.24
CA PHE A 65 -14.15 -8.60 4.12
C PHE A 65 -15.09 -9.80 3.92
N LEU A 66 -16.41 -9.58 3.95
CA LEU A 66 -17.43 -10.61 3.79
C LEU A 66 -17.32 -11.33 2.44
N PHE A 67 -16.90 -10.64 1.38
CA PHE A 67 -16.66 -11.23 0.06
C PHE A 67 -15.82 -12.52 0.13
N ASN A 68 -14.85 -12.58 1.04
CA ASN A 68 -13.94 -13.73 1.16
C ASN A 68 -14.66 -14.98 1.73
N PHE A 69 -15.76 -14.83 2.46
CA PHE A 69 -16.51 -15.91 3.07
C PHE A 69 -17.71 -16.39 2.24
N MET A 70 -18.05 -15.65 1.16
CA MET A 70 -19.17 -16.02 0.31
C MET A 70 -18.84 -17.23 -0.55
N LYS A 71 -19.66 -18.28 -0.49
CA LYS A 71 -19.50 -19.51 -1.29
C LYS A 71 -20.28 -19.46 -2.61
N GLN A 72 -21.51 -18.89 -2.58
CA GLN A 72 -22.38 -18.82 -3.76
C GLN A 72 -21.89 -17.71 -4.69
N LYS A 73 -21.68 -18.05 -5.98
CA LYS A 73 -21.15 -17.12 -7.00
C LYS A 73 -22.03 -15.87 -7.17
N ALA A 74 -23.36 -16.02 -7.18
CA ALA A 74 -24.28 -14.89 -7.31
C ALA A 74 -24.20 -13.92 -6.13
N VAL A 75 -24.16 -14.44 -4.89
CA VAL A 75 -24.00 -13.63 -3.68
C VAL A 75 -22.64 -12.94 -3.66
N LYS A 76 -21.59 -13.66 -4.06
CA LYS A 76 -20.23 -13.11 -4.16
C LYS A 76 -20.16 -11.94 -5.14
N PHE A 77 -20.78 -12.09 -6.31
CA PHE A 77 -20.85 -11.01 -7.30
C PHE A 77 -21.66 -9.81 -6.78
N PHE A 78 -22.78 -10.04 -6.12
CA PHE A 78 -23.59 -8.98 -5.53
C PHE A 78 -22.84 -8.21 -4.43
N VAL A 79 -22.14 -8.91 -3.52
CA VAL A 79 -21.34 -8.29 -2.46
C VAL A 79 -20.19 -7.48 -3.07
N LEU A 80 -19.53 -7.99 -4.12
CA LEU A 80 -18.50 -7.24 -4.86
C LEU A 80 -19.04 -5.96 -5.48
N ALA A 81 -20.21 -6.04 -6.13
CA ALA A 81 -20.86 -4.87 -6.73
C ALA A 81 -21.22 -3.82 -5.67
N LEU A 82 -21.69 -4.23 -4.49
CA LEU A 82 -21.96 -3.34 -3.37
C LEU A 82 -20.68 -2.69 -2.82
N SER A 83 -19.59 -3.47 -2.71
CA SER A 83 -18.29 -2.94 -2.27
C SER A 83 -17.76 -1.89 -3.25
N ILE A 84 -17.85 -2.15 -4.56
CA ILE A 84 -17.42 -1.20 -5.60
C ILE A 84 -18.29 0.05 -5.58
N ALA A 85 -19.62 -0.10 -5.51
CA ALA A 85 -20.52 1.04 -5.44
C ALA A 85 -20.28 1.91 -4.21
N GLY A 86 -20.07 1.29 -3.05
CA GLY A 86 -19.70 1.98 -1.82
C GLY A 86 -18.36 2.71 -1.94
N LEU A 87 -17.35 2.07 -2.54
CA LEU A 87 -16.03 2.67 -2.77
C LEU A 87 -16.13 3.89 -3.70
N VAL A 88 -16.86 3.79 -4.80
CA VAL A 88 -17.09 4.91 -5.74
C VAL A 88 -17.80 6.06 -5.01
N THR A 89 -18.83 5.75 -4.21
CA THR A 89 -19.54 6.75 -3.41
C THR A 89 -18.60 7.43 -2.40
N TYR A 90 -17.76 6.65 -1.73
CA TYR A 90 -16.74 7.18 -0.80
C TYR A 90 -15.76 8.12 -1.50
N CYS A 91 -15.24 7.73 -2.67
CA CYS A 91 -14.31 8.54 -3.46
C CYS A 91 -14.99 9.85 -3.93
N TYR A 92 -16.24 9.76 -4.39
CA TYR A 92 -17.02 10.92 -4.80
C TYR A 92 -17.24 11.90 -3.63
N MET A 93 -17.59 11.40 -2.45
CA MET A 93 -17.71 12.23 -1.25
C MET A 93 -16.38 12.89 -0.87
N GLY A 94 -15.26 12.16 -0.94
CA GLY A 94 -13.93 12.71 -0.69
C GLY A 94 -13.57 13.83 -1.66
N TYR A 95 -13.93 13.68 -2.94
CA TYR A 95 -13.77 14.73 -3.95
C TYR A 95 -14.63 15.96 -3.62
N MET A 96 -15.92 15.79 -3.35
CA MET A 96 -16.84 16.88 -3.01
C MET A 96 -16.45 17.62 -1.72
N ARG A 97 -15.83 16.92 -0.80
CA ARG A 97 -15.33 17.46 0.48
C ARG A 97 -13.91 18.01 0.39
N GLN A 98 -13.28 17.92 -0.78
CA GLN A 98 -11.91 18.41 -1.00
C GLN A 98 -10.92 17.91 0.05
N SER A 99 -10.99 16.60 0.39
CA SER A 99 -10.24 16.01 1.50
C SER A 99 -9.12 15.08 1.02
N ALA A 100 -7.88 15.47 1.27
CA ALA A 100 -6.70 14.65 1.03
C ALA A 100 -6.69 13.39 1.92
N GLU A 101 -7.21 13.50 3.15
CA GLU A 101 -7.36 12.40 4.10
C GLU A 101 -8.28 11.31 3.53
N SER A 102 -9.39 11.73 2.89
CA SER A 102 -10.32 10.80 2.25
C SER A 102 -9.68 10.04 1.10
N ILE A 103 -8.80 10.69 0.33
CA ILE A 103 -8.05 10.03 -0.75
C ILE A 103 -7.13 8.97 -0.14
N PHE A 104 -6.36 9.33 0.87
CA PHE A 104 -5.39 8.40 1.46
C PHE A 104 -6.06 7.24 2.21
N ALA A 105 -7.22 7.45 2.83
CA ALA A 105 -7.94 6.40 3.58
C ALA A 105 -8.38 5.21 2.71
N VAL A 106 -8.40 5.35 1.38
CA VAL A 106 -8.67 4.23 0.45
C VAL A 106 -7.55 3.19 0.49
N PHE A 107 -6.31 3.56 0.84
CA PHE A 107 -5.19 2.64 0.96
C PHE A 107 -5.45 1.47 1.95
N PRO A 108 -5.70 1.72 3.25
CA PRO A 108 -6.00 0.64 4.19
C PRO A 108 -7.34 -0.05 3.89
N LEU A 109 -8.31 0.69 3.36
CA LEU A 109 -9.62 0.14 3.00
C LEU A 109 -9.50 -0.97 1.94
N LEU A 110 -8.68 -0.74 0.91
CA LEU A 110 -8.43 -1.74 -0.12
C LEU A 110 -7.68 -2.96 0.43
N ALA A 111 -6.71 -2.74 1.33
CA ALA A 111 -5.94 -3.82 1.93
C ALA A 111 -6.81 -4.81 2.71
N VAL A 112 -7.87 -4.35 3.40
CA VAL A 112 -8.83 -5.22 4.10
C VAL A 112 -9.49 -6.22 3.15
N GLY A 113 -9.86 -5.80 1.95
CA GLY A 113 -10.51 -6.66 0.95
C GLY A 113 -9.54 -7.56 0.19
N ILE A 114 -8.42 -7.00 -0.26
CA ILE A 114 -7.51 -7.68 -1.20
C ILE A 114 -6.56 -8.65 -0.49
N THR A 115 -6.06 -8.33 0.70
CA THR A 115 -5.07 -9.18 1.39
C THR A 115 -5.56 -10.61 1.60
N PRO A 116 -6.79 -10.88 2.08
CA PRO A 116 -7.30 -12.24 2.20
C PRO A 116 -7.44 -12.97 0.85
N VAL A 117 -7.83 -12.27 -0.22
CA VAL A 117 -7.92 -12.84 -1.58
C VAL A 117 -6.55 -13.29 -2.06
N LEU A 118 -5.53 -12.44 -1.88
CA LEU A 118 -4.16 -12.74 -2.27
C LEU A 118 -3.55 -13.84 -1.41
N GLY A 119 -3.83 -13.84 -0.09
CA GLY A 119 -3.43 -14.92 0.82
C GLY A 119 -3.97 -16.26 0.35
N ASN A 120 -5.28 -16.34 0.10
CA ASN A 120 -5.92 -17.54 -0.44
C ASN A 120 -5.33 -17.97 -1.80
N TYR A 121 -4.98 -17.02 -2.66
CA TYR A 121 -4.30 -17.33 -3.92
C TYR A 121 -2.93 -17.96 -3.68
N VAL A 122 -2.11 -17.38 -2.80
CA VAL A 122 -0.78 -17.91 -2.47
C VAL A 122 -0.88 -19.27 -1.80
N ASP A 123 -1.88 -19.49 -0.94
CA ASP A 123 -2.08 -20.75 -0.26
C ASP A 123 -2.39 -21.90 -1.23
N HIS A 124 -3.24 -21.66 -2.24
CA HIS A 124 -3.67 -22.72 -3.17
C HIS A 124 -2.85 -22.77 -4.47
N LYS A 125 -2.28 -21.66 -4.92
CA LYS A 125 -1.52 -21.60 -6.19
C LYS A 125 -0.03 -21.39 -5.99
N GLY A 126 0.40 -21.00 -4.81
CA GLY A 126 1.80 -20.65 -4.55
C GLY A 126 2.17 -19.28 -5.14
N LYS A 127 3.34 -19.21 -5.76
CA LYS A 127 3.86 -18.01 -6.42
C LYS A 127 4.29 -16.89 -5.46
N ALA A 128 4.62 -17.21 -4.21
CA ALA A 128 4.95 -16.21 -3.19
C ALA A 128 6.10 -15.28 -3.62
N ALA A 129 7.20 -15.82 -4.14
CA ALA A 129 8.32 -15.00 -4.59
C ALA A 129 7.95 -14.15 -5.81
N SER A 130 7.12 -14.68 -6.74
CA SER A 130 6.59 -13.92 -7.87
C SER A 130 5.68 -12.77 -7.45
N MET A 131 4.85 -12.95 -6.41
CA MET A 131 3.98 -11.91 -5.86
C MET A 131 4.79 -10.80 -5.18
N LEU A 132 5.90 -11.12 -4.50
CA LEU A 132 6.81 -10.13 -3.93
C LEU A 132 7.48 -9.27 -5.03
N VAL A 133 7.87 -9.89 -6.15
CA VAL A 133 8.38 -9.17 -7.32
C VAL A 133 7.32 -8.23 -7.89
N LEU A 134 6.08 -8.73 -8.08
CA LEU A 134 4.97 -7.91 -8.58
C LEU A 134 4.68 -6.73 -7.63
N GLY A 135 4.63 -6.99 -6.30
CA GLY A 135 4.45 -5.94 -5.30
C GLY A 135 5.52 -4.85 -5.40
N SER A 136 6.79 -5.23 -5.59
CA SER A 136 7.90 -4.28 -5.76
C SER A 136 7.75 -3.43 -7.03
N ILE A 137 7.31 -4.02 -8.16
CA ILE A 137 7.06 -3.28 -9.41
C ILE A 137 5.95 -2.25 -9.21
N LEU A 138 4.83 -2.65 -8.61
CA LEU A 138 3.71 -1.74 -8.35
C LEU A 138 4.10 -0.63 -7.37
N LEU A 139 4.91 -0.93 -6.37
CA LEU A 139 5.44 0.03 -5.42
C LEU A 139 6.29 1.11 -6.11
N ILE A 140 7.21 0.71 -6.98
CA ILE A 140 8.01 1.64 -7.79
C ILE A 140 7.09 2.52 -8.64
N ALA A 141 6.16 1.92 -9.38
CA ALA A 141 5.23 2.65 -10.23
C ALA A 141 4.42 3.70 -9.45
N CYS A 142 3.91 3.35 -8.26
CA CYS A 142 3.16 4.29 -7.42
C CYS A 142 4.01 5.48 -6.98
N HIS A 143 5.22 5.25 -6.46
CA HIS A 143 6.07 6.33 -5.99
C HIS A 143 6.53 7.24 -7.14
N LEU A 144 6.84 6.68 -8.32
CA LEU A 144 7.17 7.47 -9.50
C LEU A 144 5.97 8.25 -10.05
N THR A 145 4.76 7.68 -9.97
CA THR A 145 3.53 8.40 -10.34
C THR A 145 3.29 9.59 -9.41
N PHE A 146 3.46 9.42 -8.11
CA PHE A 146 3.37 10.55 -7.17
C PHE A 146 4.48 11.57 -7.36
N ALA A 147 5.70 11.15 -7.73
CA ALA A 147 6.84 12.04 -7.90
C ALA A 147 6.75 12.88 -9.17
N PHE A 148 6.28 12.32 -10.27
CA PHE A 148 6.41 12.93 -11.60
C PHE A 148 5.09 13.12 -12.35
N VAL A 149 4.11 12.25 -12.14
CA VAL A 149 2.84 12.32 -12.88
C VAL A 149 1.82 13.19 -12.15
N LEU A 150 1.64 13.00 -10.84
CA LEU A 150 0.67 13.77 -10.07
C LEU A 150 0.92 15.29 -10.12
N PRO A 151 2.17 15.80 -10.03
CA PRO A 151 2.44 17.23 -10.11
C PRO A 151 2.02 17.88 -11.44
N GLU A 152 2.00 17.14 -12.55
CA GLU A 152 1.56 17.64 -13.86
C GLU A 152 0.06 17.97 -13.90
N PHE A 153 -0.71 17.45 -12.95
CA PHE A 153 -2.13 17.75 -12.79
C PHE A 153 -2.41 18.96 -11.89
N LYS A 154 -1.37 19.69 -11.45
CA LYS A 154 -1.54 20.92 -10.68
C LYS A 154 -2.34 21.94 -11.51
N GLY A 155 -3.53 22.31 -11.03
CA GLY A 155 -4.49 23.14 -11.80
C GLY A 155 -5.61 22.35 -12.52
N ASN A 156 -5.49 21.02 -12.65
CA ASN A 156 -6.57 20.14 -13.09
C ASN A 156 -7.04 19.26 -11.93
N GLN A 157 -7.89 19.81 -11.07
CA GLN A 157 -8.33 19.15 -9.85
C GLN A 157 -8.99 17.77 -10.10
N VAL A 158 -9.85 17.66 -11.10
CA VAL A 158 -10.54 16.39 -11.42
C VAL A 158 -9.52 15.33 -11.85
N GLY A 159 -8.64 15.67 -12.79
CA GLY A 159 -7.61 14.76 -13.28
C GLY A 159 -6.65 14.35 -12.16
N GLY A 160 -6.18 15.30 -11.36
CA GLY A 160 -5.27 15.05 -10.24
C GLY A 160 -5.88 14.12 -9.18
N VAL A 161 -7.14 14.34 -8.80
CA VAL A 161 -7.85 13.49 -7.83
C VAL A 161 -8.04 12.08 -8.37
N ILE A 162 -8.38 11.92 -9.65
CA ILE A 162 -8.48 10.59 -10.29
C ILE A 162 -7.13 9.87 -10.26
N VAL A 163 -6.05 10.52 -10.66
CA VAL A 163 -4.69 9.96 -10.63
C VAL A 163 -4.30 9.58 -9.20
N ALA A 164 -4.59 10.43 -8.22
CA ALA A 164 -4.29 10.16 -6.81
C ALA A 164 -5.04 8.92 -6.31
N TYR A 165 -6.36 8.81 -6.54
CA TYR A 165 -7.14 7.64 -6.13
C TYR A 165 -6.65 6.36 -6.81
N LEU A 166 -6.41 6.38 -8.11
CA LEU A 166 -5.91 5.20 -8.84
C LEU A 166 -4.54 4.76 -8.30
N THR A 167 -3.64 5.72 -8.04
CA THR A 167 -2.32 5.41 -7.50
C THR A 167 -2.40 4.85 -6.08
N ILE A 168 -3.26 5.40 -5.22
CA ILE A 168 -3.50 4.87 -3.86
C ILE A 168 -4.11 3.47 -3.90
N LEU A 169 -5.04 3.19 -4.83
CA LEU A 169 -5.59 1.84 -5.03
C LEU A 169 -4.49 0.85 -5.43
N VAL A 170 -3.63 1.22 -6.38
CA VAL A 170 -2.50 0.37 -6.80
C VAL A 170 -1.50 0.19 -5.66
N LEU A 171 -1.26 1.24 -4.85
CA LEU A 171 -0.39 1.14 -3.66
C LEU A 171 -0.96 0.18 -2.62
N GLY A 172 -2.28 0.21 -2.37
CA GLY A 172 -2.97 -0.74 -1.51
C GLY A 172 -2.86 -2.19 -1.99
N ALA A 173 -2.98 -2.42 -3.30
CA ALA A 173 -2.76 -3.72 -3.91
C ALA A 173 -1.29 -4.17 -3.76
N SER A 174 -0.34 -3.29 -4.04
CA SER A 174 1.10 -3.53 -3.84
C SER A 174 1.40 -3.92 -2.39
N PHE A 175 0.87 -3.16 -1.43
CA PHE A 175 1.01 -3.48 -0.01
C PHE A 175 0.44 -4.86 0.33
N SER A 176 -0.75 -5.18 -0.18
CA SER A 176 -1.43 -6.46 0.13
C SER A 176 -0.66 -7.68 -0.38
N LEU A 177 0.09 -7.56 -1.47
CA LEU A 177 0.94 -8.62 -2.00
C LEU A 177 2.06 -9.00 -1.04
N VAL A 178 2.61 -8.02 -0.30
CA VAL A 178 3.75 -8.26 0.61
C VAL A 178 3.37 -9.17 1.78
N PRO A 179 2.42 -8.83 2.67
CA PRO A 179 2.07 -9.70 3.79
C PRO A 179 1.45 -11.04 3.34
N ALA A 180 0.66 -11.04 2.27
CA ALA A 180 0.07 -12.27 1.74
C ALA A 180 1.11 -13.30 1.25
N SER A 181 2.31 -12.85 0.86
CA SER A 181 3.36 -13.70 0.30
C SER A 181 4.54 -13.89 1.25
N LEU A 182 4.93 -12.85 1.97
CA LEU A 182 6.13 -12.84 2.81
C LEU A 182 5.95 -13.72 4.05
N TRP A 183 4.87 -13.51 4.80
CA TRP A 183 4.67 -14.20 6.08
C TRP A 183 4.49 -15.70 5.90
N PRO A 184 3.71 -16.22 4.93
CA PRO A 184 3.62 -17.66 4.68
C PRO A 184 4.90 -18.29 4.13
N SER A 185 5.84 -17.48 3.63
CA SER A 185 7.14 -17.98 3.17
C SER A 185 8.10 -18.36 4.30
N VAL A 186 7.98 -17.73 5.48
CA VAL A 186 8.91 -17.92 6.60
C VAL A 186 8.97 -19.36 7.08
N PRO A 187 7.84 -20.08 7.30
CA PRO A 187 7.88 -21.48 7.73
C PRO A 187 8.57 -22.43 6.75
N LYS A 188 8.61 -22.08 5.46
CA LYS A 188 9.33 -22.88 4.43
C LYS A 188 10.85 -22.69 4.49
N LEU A 189 11.34 -21.67 5.18
CA LEU A 189 12.73 -21.25 5.15
C LEU A 189 13.52 -21.60 6.42
N VAL A 190 12.82 -21.93 7.51
CA VAL A 190 13.41 -22.20 8.82
C VAL A 190 12.81 -23.47 9.44
N ASP A 191 13.53 -24.07 10.39
CA ASP A 191 13.02 -25.20 11.16
C ASP A 191 11.82 -24.78 12.03
N ALA A 192 10.85 -25.69 12.17
CA ALA A 192 9.64 -25.45 12.96
C ALA A 192 9.93 -25.01 14.41
N LYS A 193 11.02 -25.50 14.99
CA LYS A 193 11.43 -25.17 16.36
C LYS A 193 11.83 -23.72 16.57
N VAL A 194 12.20 -23.02 15.50
CA VAL A 194 12.71 -21.63 15.56
C VAL A 194 11.83 -20.62 14.84
N ILE A 195 10.64 -21.02 14.39
CA ILE A 195 9.70 -20.12 13.64
C ILE A 195 9.42 -18.84 14.42
N GLY A 196 9.13 -18.93 15.72
CA GLY A 196 8.86 -17.75 16.56
C GLY A 196 10.05 -16.78 16.61
N SER A 197 11.27 -17.32 16.79
CA SER A 197 12.50 -16.50 16.76
C SER A 197 12.76 -15.90 15.38
N ALA A 198 12.42 -16.61 14.31
CA ALA A 198 12.54 -16.12 12.94
C ALA A 198 11.62 -14.91 12.70
N TYR A 199 10.34 -15.01 13.08
CA TYR A 199 9.43 -13.87 13.00
C TYR A 199 9.90 -12.68 13.85
N ALA A 200 10.34 -12.93 15.09
CA ALA A 200 10.85 -11.88 15.97
C ALA A 200 12.06 -11.15 15.33
N LEU A 201 12.97 -11.89 14.71
CA LEU A 201 14.12 -11.31 14.03
C LEU A 201 13.72 -10.48 12.79
N ILE A 202 12.77 -10.96 11.99
CA ILE A 202 12.25 -10.20 10.84
C ILE A 202 11.60 -8.91 11.32
N PHE A 203 10.76 -8.95 12.36
CA PHE A 203 10.14 -7.75 12.93
C PHE A 203 11.18 -6.78 13.50
N TRP A 204 12.25 -7.28 14.13
CA TRP A 204 13.32 -6.43 14.64
C TRP A 204 14.03 -5.70 13.49
N ILE A 205 14.41 -6.41 12.41
CA ILE A 205 15.02 -5.82 11.22
C ILE A 205 14.07 -4.81 10.55
N GLN A 206 12.80 -5.16 10.43
CA GLN A 206 11.76 -4.27 9.88
C GLN A 206 11.66 -2.96 10.67
N ASN A 207 11.67 -3.03 12.01
CA ASN A 207 11.56 -1.84 12.85
C ASN A 207 12.75 -0.89 12.72
N ILE A 208 13.95 -1.39 12.40
CA ILE A 208 15.09 -0.53 12.07
C ILE A 208 14.76 0.35 10.87
N GLY A 209 14.20 -0.24 9.81
CA GLY A 209 13.77 0.53 8.64
C GLY A 209 12.64 1.51 8.95
N LEU A 210 11.63 1.08 9.72
CA LEU A 210 10.50 1.93 10.12
C LEU A 210 10.92 3.12 11.01
N TRP A 211 12.01 3.00 11.75
CA TRP A 211 12.61 4.09 12.49
C TRP A 211 13.48 5.00 11.60
N LEU A 212 14.33 4.42 10.78
CA LEU A 212 15.34 5.15 10.00
C LEU A 212 14.72 5.97 8.85
N PHE A 213 13.82 5.36 8.06
CA PHE A 213 13.35 6.00 6.83
C PHE A 213 12.46 7.23 7.05
N PRO A 214 11.60 7.35 8.07
CA PRO A 214 10.94 8.63 8.35
C PRO A 214 11.90 9.77 8.63
N LEU A 215 13.03 9.49 9.31
CA LEU A 215 14.08 10.49 9.57
C LEU A 215 14.78 10.90 8.27
N LEU A 216 15.08 9.93 7.40
CA LEU A 216 15.70 10.22 6.10
C LEU A 216 14.76 11.03 5.19
N ILE A 217 13.47 10.67 5.13
CA ILE A 217 12.46 11.44 4.38
C ILE A 217 12.43 12.88 4.88
N GLY A 218 12.35 13.08 6.21
CA GLY A 218 12.33 14.43 6.78
C GLY A 218 13.59 15.24 6.44
N LYS A 219 14.77 14.61 6.51
CA LYS A 219 16.04 15.27 6.13
C LYS A 219 16.07 15.63 4.65
N VAL A 220 15.70 14.70 3.76
CA VAL A 220 15.65 14.93 2.31
C VAL A 220 14.62 16.01 1.99
N LEU A 221 13.43 15.94 2.59
CA LEU A 221 12.37 16.93 2.39
C LEU A 221 12.85 18.34 2.79
N ASN A 222 13.49 18.49 3.95
CA ASN A 222 14.01 19.78 4.41
C ASN A 222 15.11 20.28 3.48
N ALA A 223 16.05 19.44 3.08
CA ALA A 223 17.16 19.83 2.22
C ALA A 223 16.71 20.25 0.80
N THR A 224 15.63 19.66 0.29
CA THR A 224 15.10 19.98 -1.04
C THR A 224 14.06 21.12 -1.04
N ASN A 225 13.66 21.59 0.13
CA ASN A 225 12.69 22.68 0.31
C ASN A 225 13.25 23.82 1.18
N GLU A 226 14.56 24.06 1.10
CA GLU A 226 15.20 25.13 1.86
C GLU A 226 14.56 26.48 1.53
N GLY A 227 14.12 27.23 2.55
CA GLY A 227 13.44 28.52 2.40
C GLY A 227 11.94 28.45 2.12
N VAL A 228 11.35 27.28 1.91
CA VAL A 228 9.89 27.11 1.79
C VAL A 228 9.27 27.10 3.19
N THR A 229 8.45 28.12 3.48
CA THR A 229 7.77 28.26 4.79
C THR A 229 6.34 27.72 4.77
N ASP A 230 5.74 27.63 3.59
CA ASP A 230 4.37 27.11 3.42
C ASP A 230 4.39 25.60 3.23
N ALA A 231 3.85 24.89 4.20
CA ALA A 231 3.78 23.41 4.18
C ALA A 231 2.98 22.84 3.00
N THR A 232 2.15 23.65 2.32
CA THR A 232 1.37 23.23 1.15
C THR A 232 2.13 23.42 -0.17
N GLN A 233 3.34 23.97 -0.13
CA GLN A 233 4.19 24.21 -1.31
C GLN A 233 5.44 23.32 -1.34
N LEU A 234 5.53 22.35 -0.46
CA LEU A 234 6.69 21.46 -0.39
C LEU A 234 6.76 20.55 -1.63
N ASN A 235 7.98 20.41 -2.14
CA ASN A 235 8.28 19.48 -3.22
C ASN A 235 8.65 18.10 -2.65
N TYR A 236 7.84 17.11 -2.95
CA TYR A 236 8.01 15.73 -2.49
C TYR A 236 8.76 14.84 -3.48
N THR A 237 9.21 15.34 -4.63
CA THR A 237 9.85 14.53 -5.68
C THR A 237 11.04 13.73 -5.16
N ALA A 238 11.98 14.38 -4.46
CA ALA A 238 13.19 13.70 -3.98
C ALA A 238 12.89 12.62 -2.91
N PRO A 239 12.05 12.85 -1.86
CA PRO A 239 11.60 11.80 -0.96
C PRO A 239 10.92 10.64 -1.66
N LEU A 240 10.04 10.90 -2.64
CA LEU A 240 9.32 9.86 -3.37
C LEU A 240 10.25 9.03 -4.27
N VAL A 241 11.21 9.66 -4.93
CA VAL A 241 12.27 8.95 -5.68
C VAL A 241 13.11 8.08 -4.74
N MET A 242 13.46 8.57 -3.56
CA MET A 242 14.17 7.76 -2.55
C MET A 242 13.37 6.50 -2.19
N LEU A 243 12.05 6.62 -1.98
CA LEU A 243 11.17 5.47 -1.72
C LEU A 243 11.06 4.54 -2.93
N ALA A 244 11.02 5.08 -4.16
CA ALA A 244 11.07 4.28 -5.38
C ALA A 244 12.39 3.49 -5.47
N CYS A 245 13.53 4.06 -5.06
CA CYS A 245 14.80 3.35 -5.00
C CYS A 245 14.77 2.16 -4.03
N LEU A 246 14.04 2.26 -2.89
CA LEU A 246 13.81 1.09 -2.02
C LEU A 246 13.01 0.01 -2.75
N GLY A 247 12.01 0.40 -3.52
CA GLY A 247 11.25 -0.52 -4.38
C GLY A 247 12.15 -1.21 -5.42
N VAL A 248 13.08 -0.48 -6.03
CA VAL A 248 14.07 -1.06 -6.98
C VAL A 248 14.99 -2.05 -6.28
N ALA A 249 15.47 -1.72 -5.09
CA ALA A 249 16.26 -2.64 -4.28
C ALA A 249 15.44 -3.89 -3.91
N ALA A 250 14.18 -3.73 -3.50
CA ALA A 250 13.27 -4.84 -3.23
C ALA A 250 13.04 -5.71 -4.47
N LEU A 251 12.84 -5.11 -5.64
CA LEU A 251 12.69 -5.81 -6.90
C LEU A 251 13.92 -6.67 -7.23
N PHE A 252 15.11 -6.11 -7.08
CA PHE A 252 16.36 -6.84 -7.28
C PHE A 252 16.47 -8.03 -6.32
N ILE A 253 16.24 -7.83 -5.02
CA ILE A 253 16.25 -8.91 -4.02
C ILE A 253 15.16 -9.94 -4.32
N GLY A 254 14.00 -9.55 -4.80
CA GLY A 254 12.91 -10.43 -5.23
C GLY A 254 13.34 -11.36 -6.37
N PHE A 255 14.05 -10.86 -7.37
CA PHE A 255 14.62 -11.70 -8.43
C PHE A 255 15.71 -12.65 -7.91
N VAL A 256 16.60 -12.17 -7.04
CA VAL A 256 17.60 -13.02 -6.38
C VAL A 256 16.91 -14.12 -5.58
N LEU A 257 15.84 -13.80 -4.85
CA LEU A 257 15.05 -14.78 -4.11
C LEU A 257 14.46 -15.86 -5.02
N LYS A 258 13.92 -15.50 -6.18
CA LYS A 258 13.41 -16.47 -7.17
C LYS A 258 14.51 -17.40 -7.71
N ILE A 259 15.68 -16.85 -7.97
CA ILE A 259 16.84 -17.65 -8.44
C ILE A 259 17.28 -18.62 -7.33
N VAL A 260 17.37 -18.15 -6.09
CA VAL A 260 17.76 -18.97 -4.94
C VAL A 260 16.70 -20.03 -4.62
N ASP A 261 15.41 -19.67 -4.70
CA ASP A 261 14.28 -20.60 -4.54
C ASP A 261 14.40 -21.78 -5.53
N LYS A 262 14.56 -21.46 -6.82
CA LYS A 262 14.73 -22.47 -7.88
C LYS A 262 15.99 -23.33 -7.68
N LYS A 263 17.13 -22.70 -7.32
CA LYS A 263 18.43 -23.40 -7.18
C LYS A 263 18.49 -24.31 -5.95
N LYS A 264 17.81 -23.91 -4.85
CA LYS A 264 17.84 -24.61 -3.56
C LYS A 264 16.56 -25.38 -3.25
N ASN A 265 15.59 -25.38 -4.16
CA ASN A 265 14.26 -26.00 -4.00
C ASN A 265 13.59 -25.59 -2.66
N LEU A 266 13.53 -24.29 -2.37
CA LEU A 266 12.97 -23.78 -1.11
C LEU A 266 11.44 -23.90 -1.07
N GLY A 267 10.79 -24.05 -2.22
CA GLY A 267 9.34 -24.25 -2.33
C GLY A 267 8.51 -22.97 -2.21
N LEU A 268 9.10 -21.78 -2.41
CA LEU A 268 8.38 -20.50 -2.31
C LEU A 268 7.36 -20.30 -3.43
N GLU A 269 7.60 -20.90 -4.60
CA GLU A 269 6.66 -20.86 -5.72
C GLU A 269 5.61 -21.99 -5.65
N LEU A 270 5.70 -22.90 -4.68
CA LEU A 270 4.74 -23.99 -4.49
C LEU A 270 3.60 -23.56 -3.56
N PRO A 271 2.38 -24.15 -3.72
CA PRO A 271 1.27 -23.95 -2.81
C PRO A 271 1.64 -24.24 -1.35
N ASN A 272 0.98 -23.56 -0.42
CA ASN A 272 1.10 -23.86 1.01
C ASN A 272 0.18 -25.03 1.41
N ILE A 273 -0.98 -25.14 0.75
CA ILE A 273 -1.97 -26.21 0.93
C ILE A 273 -1.84 -27.14 -0.29
N GLN A 274 -1.51 -28.40 -0.03
CA GLN A 274 -1.58 -29.47 -1.04
C GLN A 274 -2.96 -30.12 -0.93
N GLU A 275 -3.73 -30.10 -2.01
CA GLU A 275 -5.00 -30.83 -2.13
C GLU A 275 -4.78 -32.34 -2.22
#